data_c449e3573ebd520e7493ecd7ac6a275c
#
_entry.id   c449e3573ebd520e7493ecd7ac6a275c
#
_cell.length_a   1.000
_cell.length_b   1.000
_cell.length_c   1.000
_cell.angle_alpha   90.00
_cell.angle_beta   90.00
_cell.angle_gamma   90.00
#
_symmetry.space_group_name_H-M   'P 1'
#
loop_
_entity.id
_entity.type
_entity.pdbx_description
1 polymer ?
#
loop_
_entity_poly.entity_id
_entity_poly.type
_entity_poly.pdbx_seq_one_letter_code
_entity_poly.pdbx_strand_id
1 'polypeptide(L)'
;ISGSTKIGNFCIIGGAANFAGHLTIADRTTISGGTAVIRSIAESGTHLTGVFPSMPHSLWEKNAAILRGLDKIRQRIRTLEKEDPNP
;
A
#
# COMPACT_ATOMS: atom_id res chain seq x y z
N ILE A 1 -13.51 -10.29 -1.95
CA ILE A 1 -14.10 -9.06 -2.51
C ILE A 1 -15.39 -8.77 -1.77
N SER A 2 -15.48 -7.61 -1.17
CA SER A 2 -16.69 -7.20 -0.44
C SER A 2 -17.83 -6.85 -1.38
N GLY A 3 -19.07 -6.87 -0.85
CA GLY A 3 -20.26 -6.63 -1.63
C GLY A 3 -20.27 -5.30 -2.36
N SER A 4 -20.95 -5.25 -3.48
CA SER A 4 -21.14 -4.08 -4.34
C SER A 4 -19.86 -3.53 -4.98
N THR A 5 -18.76 -4.27 -4.94
CA THR A 5 -17.56 -3.90 -5.68
C THR A 5 -17.69 -4.36 -7.13
N LYS A 6 -17.40 -3.46 -8.07
CA LYS A 6 -17.43 -3.76 -9.50
C LYS A 6 -16.01 -3.80 -10.04
N ILE A 7 -15.67 -4.91 -10.67
CA ILE A 7 -14.34 -5.10 -11.24
C ILE A 7 -14.47 -5.09 -12.76
N GLY A 8 -13.66 -4.25 -13.41
CA GLY A 8 -13.66 -4.13 -14.86
C GLY A 8 -13.12 -5.36 -15.57
N ASN A 9 -12.99 -5.25 -16.89
CA ASN A 9 -12.57 -6.35 -17.75
C ASN A 9 -11.04 -6.51 -17.76
N PHE A 10 -10.60 -7.75 -17.92
CA PHE A 10 -9.19 -8.09 -18.07
C PHE A 10 -8.31 -7.69 -16.88
N CYS A 11 -8.90 -7.72 -15.67
CA CYS A 11 -8.14 -7.48 -14.44
C CYS A 11 -7.43 -8.75 -14.00
N ILE A 12 -6.24 -8.58 -13.41
CA ILE A 12 -5.50 -9.68 -12.79
C ILE A 12 -5.46 -9.40 -11.30
N ILE A 13 -6.04 -10.29 -10.51
CA ILE A 13 -6.13 -10.11 -9.06
C ILE A 13 -5.34 -11.22 -8.39
N GLY A 14 -4.28 -10.84 -7.68
CA GLY A 14 -3.44 -11.79 -6.96
C GLY A 14 -4.16 -12.43 -5.79
N GLY A 15 -3.64 -13.58 -5.33
CA GLY A 15 -4.21 -14.31 -4.21
C GLY A 15 -4.24 -13.48 -2.92
N ALA A 16 -5.27 -13.69 -2.11
CA ALA A 16 -5.46 -12.99 -0.83
C ALA A 16 -5.58 -11.47 -0.94
N ALA A 17 -5.83 -10.92 -2.12
CA ALA A 17 -6.14 -9.49 -2.25
C ALA A 17 -7.53 -9.24 -1.65
N ASN A 18 -7.67 -8.13 -0.95
CA ASN A 18 -8.90 -7.73 -0.29
C ASN A 18 -9.40 -6.40 -0.84
N PHE A 19 -10.70 -6.27 -0.99
CA PHE A 19 -11.34 -5.05 -1.48
C PHE A 19 -12.34 -4.55 -0.45
N ALA A 20 -12.32 -3.26 -0.15
CA ALA A 20 -13.40 -2.63 0.60
C ALA A 20 -14.69 -2.67 -0.24
N GLY A 21 -15.85 -2.50 0.41
CA GLY A 21 -17.12 -2.50 -0.31
C GLY A 21 -17.34 -1.25 -1.15
N HIS A 22 -18.20 -1.38 -2.16
CA HIS A 22 -18.66 -0.26 -3.01
C HIS A 22 -17.56 0.41 -3.84
N LEU A 23 -16.53 -0.36 -4.23
CA LEU A 23 -15.48 0.15 -5.11
C LEU A 23 -15.79 -0.13 -6.57
N THR A 24 -15.18 0.66 -7.43
CA THR A 24 -15.17 0.43 -8.89
C THR A 24 -13.72 0.34 -9.35
N ILE A 25 -13.38 -0.76 -9.98
CA ILE A 25 -12.01 -1.03 -10.44
C ILE A 25 -11.99 -0.96 -11.96
N ALA A 26 -11.15 -0.08 -12.49
CA ALA A 26 -11.03 0.11 -13.95
C ALA A 26 -10.54 -1.15 -14.65
N ASP A 27 -10.77 -1.21 -15.96
CA ASP A 27 -10.31 -2.32 -16.80
C ASP A 27 -8.80 -2.47 -16.77
N ARG A 28 -8.31 -3.67 -16.99
CA ARG A 28 -6.88 -4.00 -17.11
C ARG A 28 -6.06 -3.62 -15.88
N THR A 29 -6.69 -3.59 -14.72
CA THR A 29 -6.01 -3.35 -13.46
C THR A 29 -5.34 -4.64 -12.98
N THR A 30 -4.11 -4.54 -12.52
CA THR A 30 -3.40 -5.64 -11.88
C THR A 30 -3.25 -5.35 -10.40
N ILE A 31 -3.71 -6.28 -9.55
CA ILE A 31 -3.60 -6.17 -8.10
C ILE A 31 -2.66 -7.27 -7.63
N SER A 32 -1.56 -6.89 -7.02
CA SER A 32 -0.61 -7.86 -6.47
C SER A 32 -1.22 -8.63 -5.31
N GLY A 33 -0.75 -9.86 -5.09
CA GLY A 33 -1.27 -10.70 -4.01
C GLY A 33 -1.14 -10.03 -2.65
N GLY A 34 -2.12 -10.25 -1.79
CA GLY A 34 -2.14 -9.71 -0.44
C GLY A 34 -2.42 -8.22 -0.33
N THR A 35 -2.69 -7.55 -1.43
CA THR A 35 -2.96 -6.11 -1.43
C THR A 35 -4.34 -5.80 -0.86
N ALA A 36 -4.44 -4.79 -0.01
CA ALA A 36 -5.72 -4.27 0.47
C ALA A 36 -6.10 -3.05 -0.36
N VAL A 37 -7.19 -3.17 -1.13
CA VAL A 37 -7.69 -2.08 -1.98
C VAL A 37 -8.80 -1.37 -1.23
N ILE A 38 -8.57 -0.13 -0.87
CA ILE A 38 -9.50 0.66 -0.06
C ILE A 38 -10.15 1.81 -0.83
N ARG A 39 -9.75 2.03 -2.07
CA ARG A 39 -10.29 3.10 -2.94
C ARG A 39 -10.53 2.57 -4.33
N SER A 40 -11.50 3.16 -5.00
CA SER A 40 -11.74 2.87 -6.41
C SER A 40 -10.53 3.21 -7.27
N ILE A 41 -10.34 2.45 -8.34
CA ILE A 41 -9.27 2.68 -9.30
C ILE A 41 -9.94 3.14 -10.59
N ALA A 42 -9.74 4.41 -10.93
CA ALA A 42 -10.38 5.02 -12.08
C ALA A 42 -9.58 4.85 -13.38
N GLU A 43 -8.29 4.65 -13.26
CA GLU A 43 -7.39 4.63 -14.41
C GLU A 43 -7.12 3.21 -14.88
N SER A 44 -7.45 2.94 -16.15
CA SER A 44 -7.20 1.65 -16.78
C SER A 44 -5.69 1.36 -16.84
N GLY A 45 -5.34 0.09 -16.68
CA GLY A 45 -3.93 -0.32 -16.75
C GLY A 45 -3.13 -0.09 -15.49
N THR A 46 -3.77 0.26 -14.40
CA THR A 46 -3.10 0.48 -13.11
C THR A 46 -2.55 -0.82 -12.55
N HIS A 47 -1.34 -0.79 -12.00
CA HIS A 47 -0.78 -1.90 -11.22
C HIS A 47 -0.61 -1.44 -9.78
N LEU A 48 -1.39 -2.03 -8.87
CA LEU A 48 -1.42 -1.65 -7.46
C LEU A 48 -0.78 -2.71 -6.59
N THR A 49 0.12 -2.30 -5.71
CA THR A 49 0.76 -3.19 -4.74
C THR A 49 0.78 -2.52 -3.38
N GLY A 50 0.27 -3.22 -2.38
CA GLY A 50 0.31 -2.74 -1.00
C GLY A 50 0.64 -3.88 -0.07
N VAL A 51 1.84 -4.45 -0.21
CA VAL A 51 2.29 -5.62 0.53
C VAL A 51 3.54 -5.28 1.32
N PHE A 52 3.54 -5.64 2.60
CA PHE A 52 4.77 -5.55 3.40
C PHE A 52 5.59 -6.82 3.12
N PRO A 53 6.86 -6.70 2.69
CA PRO A 53 7.65 -7.87 2.35
C PRO A 53 7.84 -8.83 3.53
N SER A 54 7.80 -10.13 3.28
CA SER A 54 8.07 -11.13 4.29
C SER A 54 9.58 -11.21 4.57
N MET A 55 9.92 -11.54 5.81
CA MET A 55 11.32 -11.67 6.24
C MET A 55 11.38 -12.50 7.52
N PRO A 56 12.58 -12.93 7.97
CA PRO A 56 12.68 -13.64 9.22
C PRO A 56 12.04 -12.86 10.36
N HIS A 57 11.40 -13.56 11.29
CA HIS A 57 10.52 -12.96 12.29
C HIS A 57 11.16 -11.82 13.08
N SER A 58 12.38 -12.00 13.58
CA SER A 58 13.03 -10.97 14.38
C SER A 58 13.27 -9.69 13.59
N LEU A 59 13.63 -9.82 12.32
CA LEU A 59 13.82 -8.66 11.44
C LEU A 59 12.48 -8.02 11.10
N TRP A 60 11.44 -8.84 10.88
CA TRP A 60 10.10 -8.36 10.61
C TRP A 60 9.59 -7.50 11.78
N GLU A 61 9.77 -7.95 13.02
CA GLU A 61 9.36 -7.18 14.20
C GLU A 61 10.05 -5.81 14.27
N LYS A 62 11.35 -5.77 13.99
CA LYS A 62 12.11 -4.52 13.98
C LYS A 62 11.58 -3.56 12.94
N ASN A 63 11.33 -4.05 11.73
CA ASN A 63 10.80 -3.23 10.65
C ASN A 63 9.37 -2.78 10.91
N ALA A 64 8.53 -3.63 11.47
CA ALA A 64 7.16 -3.27 11.82
C ALA A 64 7.14 -2.16 12.88
N ALA A 65 8.03 -2.21 13.86
CA ALA A 65 8.15 -1.17 14.87
C ALA A 65 8.57 0.16 14.25
N ILE A 66 9.52 0.14 13.33
CA ILE A 66 9.97 1.33 12.60
C ILE A 66 8.82 1.90 11.76
N LEU A 67 8.09 1.04 11.06
CA LEU A 67 6.96 1.45 10.23
C LEU A 67 5.89 2.17 11.05
N ARG A 68 5.58 1.69 12.24
CA ARG A 68 4.62 2.35 13.13
C ARG A 68 5.12 3.73 13.59
N GLY A 69 6.43 3.92 13.65
CA GLY A 69 7.04 5.16 14.09
C GLY A 69 7.48 6.08 12.96
N LEU A 70 7.07 5.83 11.71
CA LEU A 70 7.55 6.61 10.57
C LEU A 70 7.33 8.10 10.70
N ASP A 71 6.21 8.53 11.25
CA ASP A 71 5.94 9.96 11.39
C ASP A 71 6.93 10.64 12.34
N LYS A 72 7.28 9.96 13.44
CA LYS A 72 8.29 10.46 14.37
C LYS A 72 9.66 10.56 13.71
N ILE A 73 10.01 9.58 12.90
CA ILE A 73 11.26 9.58 12.14
C ILE A 73 11.28 10.77 11.18
N ARG A 74 10.19 11.01 10.48
CA ARG A 74 10.04 12.14 9.57
C ARG A 74 10.27 13.46 10.30
N GLN A 75 9.66 13.61 11.48
CA GLN A 75 9.82 14.82 12.30
C GLN A 75 11.26 15.02 12.73
N ARG A 76 11.95 13.96 13.12
CA ARG A 76 13.37 14.02 13.52
C ARG A 76 14.25 14.42 12.35
N ILE A 77 13.99 13.91 11.18
CA ILE A 77 14.72 14.28 9.97
C ILE A 77 14.54 15.77 9.67
N ARG A 78 13.31 16.28 9.75
CA ARG A 78 13.03 17.70 9.55
C ARG A 78 13.76 18.58 10.56
N THR A 79 13.79 18.17 11.81
CA THR A 79 14.50 18.89 12.85
C THR A 79 16.00 18.96 12.56
N LEU A 80 16.60 17.84 12.15
CA LEU A 80 18.00 17.78 11.77
C LEU A 80 18.32 18.67 10.56
N GLU A 81 17.45 18.70 9.57
CA GLU A 81 17.60 19.57 8.40
C GLU A 81 17.58 21.05 8.77
N LYS A 82 16.70 21.42 9.72
CA LYS A 82 16.61 22.81 10.18
C LYS A 82 17.81 23.23 11.02
N GLU A 83 18.45 22.29 11.70
CA GLU A 83 19.63 22.56 12.53
C GLU A 83 20.91 22.64 11.70
N ASP A 84 20.88 22.21 10.46
CA ASP A 84 22.05 22.27 9.58
C ASP A 84 22.27 23.73 9.14
N PRO A 85 23.37 24.35 9.56
CA PRO A 85 23.65 25.74 9.22
C PRO A 85 24.10 25.93 7.78
N ASN A 86 24.42 24.85 7.08
CA ASN A 86 24.87 24.92 5.69
C ASN A 86 23.76 24.45 4.77
N PRO A 87 23.21 25.35 3.98
CA PRO A 87 22.22 25.00 2.99
C PRO A 87 22.80 24.16 1.86
#